data_23b8296e937eca023549db3ee685ee14
#
_entry.id   23b8296e937eca023549db3ee685ee14
#
_cell.length_a   1.000
_cell.length_b   1.000
_cell.length_c   1.000
_cell.angle_alpha   90.00
_cell.angle_beta   90.00
_cell.angle_gamma   90.00
#
_symmetry.space_group_name_H-M   'P 1'
#
loop_
_entity.id
_entity.type
_entity.pdbx_description
1 polymer ?
#
loop_
_entity_poly.entity_id
_entity_poly.type
_entity_poly.pdbx_seq_one_letter_code
_entity_poly.pdbx_strand_id
1 'polypeptide(L)'
;MPLNDMQIRRAKPEAKAYTFGDGLGLSLLIEPNGSKSWRFRYRYAGKPKMISLGVYPTITLADARSRRDEARKLVAEGKNPSEVRKEQKLAMQTESENAFEKIAREWHQLKSAKWSAGYASDIMEAFKNDIFPYVGTRPVGEIKPLELLNVLRKIEKRGALEKMRKVRQRCSEVNRPGFPGECFICELRLPDHRFRW
;
A
#
# COMPACT_ATOMS: atom_id res chain seq x y z
N MET A 1 -34.39 6.91 17.18
CA MET A 1 -33.54 6.57 18.33
C MET A 1 -32.16 6.14 17.81
N PRO A 2 -31.07 6.50 18.44
CA PRO A 2 -29.76 6.00 18.05
C PRO A 2 -29.69 4.49 18.28
N LEU A 3 -28.95 3.79 17.43
CA LEU A 3 -28.70 2.35 17.54
C LEU A 3 -27.89 2.01 18.79
N ASN A 4 -28.10 0.83 19.33
CA ASN A 4 -27.24 0.24 20.34
C ASN A 4 -26.69 -1.12 19.87
N ASP A 5 -25.59 -1.54 20.48
CA ASP A 5 -24.88 -2.79 20.11
C ASP A 5 -25.75 -4.04 20.27
N MET A 6 -26.67 -4.03 21.25
CA MET A 6 -27.57 -5.16 21.48
C MET A 6 -28.57 -5.32 20.32
N GLN A 7 -29.10 -4.22 19.78
CA GLN A 7 -29.99 -4.25 18.60
C GLN A 7 -29.23 -4.77 17.37
N ILE A 8 -27.98 -4.32 17.16
CA ILE A 8 -27.15 -4.75 16.05
C ILE A 8 -26.87 -6.26 16.11
N ARG A 9 -26.52 -6.77 17.30
CA ARG A 9 -26.26 -8.21 17.49
C ARG A 9 -27.51 -9.05 17.27
N ARG A 10 -28.64 -8.62 17.79
CA ARG A 10 -29.95 -9.33 17.71
C ARG A 10 -30.59 -9.25 16.33
N ALA A 11 -30.19 -8.33 15.47
CA ALA A 11 -30.70 -8.21 14.11
C ALA A 11 -30.46 -9.50 13.31
N LYS A 12 -31.55 -10.16 12.90
CA LYS A 12 -31.50 -11.39 12.09
C LYS A 12 -31.74 -11.07 10.62
N PRO A 13 -31.18 -11.84 9.69
CA PRO A 13 -31.46 -11.66 8.28
C PRO A 13 -32.97 -11.97 8.00
N GLU A 14 -33.52 -11.22 7.07
CA GLU A 14 -34.89 -11.39 6.57
C GLU A 14 -34.88 -11.72 5.07
N ALA A 15 -36.02 -12.09 4.50
CA ALA A 15 -36.13 -12.39 3.07
C ALA A 15 -35.76 -11.21 2.16
N LYS A 16 -35.86 -9.97 2.67
CA LYS A 16 -35.45 -8.73 1.97
C LYS A 16 -34.48 -7.97 2.83
N ALA A 17 -33.53 -7.30 2.17
CA ALA A 17 -32.60 -6.41 2.86
C ALA A 17 -33.34 -5.25 3.52
N TYR A 18 -32.99 -4.93 4.76
CA TYR A 18 -33.54 -3.83 5.52
C TYR A 18 -32.48 -3.01 6.25
N THR A 19 -32.84 -1.83 6.74
CA THR A 19 -31.88 -0.91 7.34
C THR A 19 -32.35 -0.40 8.69
N PHE A 20 -31.42 -0.32 9.65
CA PHE A 20 -31.58 0.43 10.90
C PHE A 20 -30.87 1.77 10.82
N GLY A 21 -31.58 2.86 11.09
CA GLY A 21 -31.00 4.21 11.14
C GLY A 21 -30.38 4.50 12.52
N ASP A 22 -29.17 5.07 12.53
CA ASP A 22 -28.49 5.56 13.75
C ASP A 22 -28.57 7.10 13.90
N GLY A 23 -29.10 7.78 12.89
CA GLY A 23 -29.14 9.24 12.82
C GLY A 23 -27.96 9.85 12.05
N LEU A 24 -28.08 11.15 11.75
CA LEU A 24 -27.09 11.93 11.01
C LEU A 24 -26.65 11.29 9.67
N GLY A 25 -27.54 10.53 9.02
CA GLY A 25 -27.29 9.84 7.76
C GLY A 25 -26.61 8.46 7.88
N LEU A 26 -26.25 8.01 9.10
CA LEU A 26 -25.71 6.67 9.35
C LEU A 26 -26.82 5.64 9.42
N SER A 27 -26.65 4.52 8.76
CA SER A 27 -27.55 3.36 8.83
C SER A 27 -26.77 2.04 8.73
N LEU A 28 -27.31 1.01 9.37
CA LEU A 28 -26.84 -0.37 9.23
C LEU A 28 -27.77 -1.08 8.25
N LEU A 29 -27.23 -1.58 7.17
CA LEU A 29 -27.92 -2.46 6.24
C LEU A 29 -27.72 -3.91 6.68
N ILE A 30 -28.80 -4.67 6.76
CA ILE A 30 -28.79 -6.12 6.96
C ILE A 30 -29.27 -6.76 5.67
N GLU A 31 -28.42 -7.61 5.10
CA GLU A 31 -28.73 -8.35 3.89
C GLU A 31 -29.30 -9.74 4.18
N PRO A 32 -30.03 -10.37 3.24
CA PRO A 32 -30.62 -11.70 3.44
C PRO A 32 -29.59 -12.80 3.72
N ASN A 33 -28.34 -12.61 3.28
CA ASN A 33 -27.22 -13.51 3.56
C ASN A 33 -26.63 -13.36 4.97
N GLY A 34 -27.20 -12.44 5.80
CA GLY A 34 -26.74 -12.17 7.16
C GLY A 34 -25.62 -11.13 7.25
N SER A 35 -25.11 -10.61 6.13
CA SER A 35 -24.13 -9.55 6.14
C SER A 35 -24.70 -8.24 6.68
N LYS A 36 -23.94 -7.57 7.54
CA LYS A 36 -24.32 -6.29 8.17
C LYS A 36 -23.30 -5.24 7.75
N SER A 37 -23.73 -4.23 7.01
CA SER A 37 -22.84 -3.19 6.47
C SER A 37 -23.29 -1.79 6.86
N TRP A 38 -22.31 -0.97 7.27
CA TRP A 38 -22.54 0.43 7.59
C TRP A 38 -22.63 1.26 6.34
N ARG A 39 -23.67 2.10 6.23
CA ARG A 39 -23.91 3.03 5.13
C ARG A 39 -24.10 4.43 5.66
N PHE A 40 -23.49 5.41 4.96
CA PHE A 40 -23.66 6.81 5.26
C PHE A 40 -24.25 7.52 4.04
N ARG A 41 -25.43 8.15 4.25
CA ARG A 41 -26.09 9.00 3.26
C ARG A 41 -25.76 10.45 3.52
N TYR A 42 -25.41 11.19 2.47
CA TYR A 42 -25.09 12.60 2.53
C TYR A 42 -25.52 13.31 1.26
N ARG A 43 -25.55 14.65 1.29
CA ARG A 43 -25.75 15.47 0.10
C ARG A 43 -24.45 16.14 -0.27
N TYR A 44 -24.12 16.14 -1.56
CA TYR A 44 -22.97 16.82 -2.12
C TYR A 44 -23.37 17.52 -3.41
N ALA A 45 -23.10 18.83 -3.52
CA ALA A 45 -23.54 19.67 -4.64
C ALA A 45 -25.05 19.48 -4.96
N GLY A 46 -25.89 19.49 -3.91
CA GLY A 46 -27.33 19.30 -4.02
C GLY A 46 -27.82 17.87 -4.32
N LYS A 47 -26.94 16.95 -4.68
CA LYS A 47 -27.29 15.56 -5.04
C LYS A 47 -27.14 14.59 -3.85
N PRO A 48 -28.10 13.67 -3.64
CA PRO A 48 -27.95 12.62 -2.64
C PRO A 48 -26.88 11.61 -3.06
N LYS A 49 -25.97 11.31 -2.17
CA LYS A 49 -24.92 10.29 -2.34
C LYS A 49 -24.89 9.35 -1.13
N MET A 50 -24.29 8.18 -1.31
CA MET A 50 -24.14 7.18 -0.26
C MET A 50 -22.78 6.49 -0.38
N ILE A 51 -22.12 6.26 0.77
CA ILE A 51 -20.89 5.49 0.87
C ILE A 51 -21.02 4.39 1.91
N SER A 52 -20.31 3.28 1.70
CA SER A 52 -20.14 2.23 2.70
C SER A 52 -19.02 2.63 3.66
N LEU A 53 -19.24 2.45 4.96
CA LEU A 53 -18.25 2.72 6.01
C LEU A 53 -17.54 1.45 6.51
N GLY A 54 -17.98 0.28 6.06
CA GLY A 54 -17.41 -1.02 6.40
C GLY A 54 -18.47 -2.01 6.88
N VAL A 55 -18.02 -3.19 7.29
CA VAL A 55 -18.87 -4.32 7.66
C VAL A 55 -18.76 -4.59 9.16
N TYR A 56 -19.90 -4.85 9.81
CA TYR A 56 -19.95 -5.32 11.18
C TYR A 56 -19.68 -6.84 11.22
N PRO A 57 -18.92 -7.41 12.17
CA PRO A 57 -18.40 -6.74 13.38
C PRO A 57 -17.00 -6.08 13.22
N THR A 58 -16.35 -6.21 12.07
CA THR A 58 -15.00 -5.61 11.85
C THR A 58 -14.99 -4.11 12.16
N ILE A 59 -16.07 -3.41 11.78
CA ILE A 59 -16.30 -2.01 12.13
C ILE A 59 -17.40 -1.96 13.17
N THR A 60 -17.07 -1.54 14.39
CA THR A 60 -18.00 -1.38 15.49
C THR A 60 -18.95 -0.19 15.27
N LEU A 61 -20.00 -0.06 16.08
CA LEU A 61 -20.88 1.11 16.06
C LEU A 61 -20.12 2.42 16.34
N ALA A 62 -19.18 2.38 17.28
CA ALA A 62 -18.35 3.55 17.62
C ALA A 62 -17.46 3.97 16.44
N ASP A 63 -16.81 3.00 15.78
CA ASP A 63 -15.97 3.26 14.60
C ASP A 63 -16.81 3.79 13.43
N ALA A 64 -18.02 3.23 13.24
CA ALA A 64 -18.94 3.69 12.19
C ALA A 64 -19.36 5.15 12.40
N ARG A 65 -19.61 5.55 13.65
CA ARG A 65 -19.90 6.95 14.02
C ARG A 65 -18.72 7.86 13.76
N SER A 66 -17.50 7.45 14.17
CA SER A 66 -16.26 8.21 13.87
C SER A 66 -16.08 8.42 12.38
N ARG A 67 -16.17 7.36 11.59
CA ARG A 67 -16.06 7.42 10.12
C ARG A 67 -17.16 8.27 9.45
N ARG A 68 -18.38 8.26 10.00
CA ARG A 68 -19.43 9.16 9.57
C ARG A 68 -19.06 10.62 9.83
N ASP A 69 -18.53 10.93 11.02
CA ASP A 69 -18.19 12.29 11.40
C ASP A 69 -17.00 12.83 10.59
N GLU A 70 -16.01 11.98 10.29
CA GLU A 70 -14.94 12.29 9.33
C GLU A 70 -15.49 12.59 7.93
N ALA A 71 -16.40 11.73 7.43
CA ALA A 71 -17.02 11.97 6.12
C ALA A 71 -17.88 13.25 6.11
N ARG A 72 -18.55 13.59 7.21
CA ARG A 72 -19.27 14.87 7.34
C ARG A 72 -18.36 16.08 7.32
N LYS A 73 -17.20 16.02 7.96
CA LYS A 73 -16.16 17.07 7.89
C LYS A 73 -15.74 17.32 6.44
N LEU A 74 -15.43 16.24 5.68
CA LEU A 74 -15.07 16.38 4.27
C LEU A 74 -16.19 17.07 3.45
N VAL A 75 -17.45 16.70 3.68
CA VAL A 75 -18.58 17.36 3.00
C VAL A 75 -18.67 18.84 3.38
N ALA A 76 -18.47 19.18 4.65
CA ALA A 76 -18.46 20.58 5.11
C ALA A 76 -17.30 21.41 4.51
N GLU A 77 -16.15 20.76 4.24
CA GLU A 77 -15.00 21.33 3.53
C GLU A 77 -15.21 21.43 1.99
N GLY A 78 -16.39 21.02 1.50
CA GLY A 78 -16.65 21.02 0.06
C GLY A 78 -15.98 19.87 -0.71
N LYS A 79 -15.47 18.85 -0.04
CA LYS A 79 -14.86 17.65 -0.64
C LYS A 79 -15.84 16.49 -0.68
N ASN A 80 -15.81 15.71 -1.77
CA ASN A 80 -16.65 14.52 -1.88
C ASN A 80 -15.96 13.31 -1.21
N PRO A 81 -16.50 12.76 -0.11
CA PRO A 81 -15.88 11.64 0.59
C PRO A 81 -15.65 10.40 -0.28
N SER A 82 -16.49 10.17 -1.28
CA SER A 82 -16.32 9.06 -2.23
C SER A 82 -15.12 9.24 -3.15
N GLU A 83 -14.88 10.46 -3.61
CA GLU A 83 -13.72 10.80 -4.47
C GLU A 83 -12.42 10.74 -3.68
N VAL A 84 -12.39 11.35 -2.49
CA VAL A 84 -11.22 11.29 -1.59
C VAL A 84 -10.80 9.85 -1.31
N ARG A 85 -11.76 8.96 -1.04
CA ARG A 85 -11.46 7.53 -0.83
C ARG A 85 -10.93 6.82 -2.08
N LYS A 86 -11.48 7.18 -3.24
CA LYS A 86 -11.01 6.62 -4.51
C LYS A 86 -9.58 7.06 -4.79
N GLU A 87 -9.26 8.31 -4.57
CA GLU A 87 -7.91 8.87 -4.70
C GLU A 87 -6.92 8.21 -3.73
N GLN A 88 -7.29 8.07 -2.45
CA GLN A 88 -6.47 7.39 -1.45
C GLN A 88 -6.20 5.93 -1.82
N LYS A 89 -7.24 5.22 -2.30
CA LYS A 89 -7.08 3.84 -2.75
C LYS A 89 -6.17 3.73 -3.97
N LEU A 90 -6.31 4.65 -4.92
CA LEU A 90 -5.45 4.71 -6.11
C LEU A 90 -4.01 5.03 -5.71
N ALA A 91 -3.79 5.99 -4.82
CA ALA A 91 -2.46 6.31 -4.29
C ALA A 91 -1.80 5.10 -3.63
N MET A 92 -2.51 4.40 -2.73
CA MET A 92 -2.00 3.18 -2.09
C MET A 92 -1.69 2.06 -3.10
N GLN A 93 -2.51 1.92 -4.15
CA GLN A 93 -2.25 0.95 -5.22
C GLN A 93 -0.99 1.32 -6.00
N THR A 94 -0.85 2.59 -6.37
CA THR A 94 0.34 3.09 -7.08
C THR A 94 1.60 2.93 -6.23
N GLU A 95 1.55 3.24 -4.93
CA GLU A 95 2.66 3.02 -4.00
C GLU A 95 3.04 1.53 -3.93
N SER A 96 2.05 0.63 -3.83
CA SER A 96 2.28 -0.82 -3.83
C SER A 96 2.84 -1.31 -5.17
N GLU A 97 2.42 -0.73 -6.29
CA GLU A 97 2.93 -1.05 -7.62
C GLU A 97 4.36 -0.57 -7.84
N ASN A 98 4.72 0.55 -7.23
CA ASN A 98 6.05 1.12 -7.26
C ASN A 98 6.98 0.58 -6.17
N ALA A 99 6.56 -0.42 -5.39
CA ALA A 99 7.41 -1.05 -4.39
C ALA A 99 8.66 -1.66 -5.03
N PHE A 100 9.83 -1.44 -4.43
CA PHE A 100 11.12 -1.90 -4.96
C PHE A 100 11.13 -3.39 -5.29
N GLU A 101 10.56 -4.23 -4.43
CA GLU A 101 10.51 -5.68 -4.66
C GLU A 101 9.74 -6.04 -5.93
N LYS A 102 8.60 -5.37 -6.19
CA LYS A 102 7.79 -5.64 -7.38
C LYS A 102 8.55 -5.27 -8.65
N ILE A 103 9.11 -4.06 -8.69
CA ILE A 103 9.89 -3.59 -9.83
C ILE A 103 11.14 -4.45 -10.04
N ALA A 104 11.83 -4.83 -8.96
CA ALA A 104 13.00 -5.70 -9.05
C ALA A 104 12.67 -7.10 -9.59
N ARG A 105 11.50 -7.65 -9.23
CA ARG A 105 11.04 -8.94 -9.79
C ARG A 105 10.68 -8.84 -11.26
N GLU A 106 9.99 -7.79 -11.68
CA GLU A 106 9.68 -7.52 -13.09
C GLU A 106 10.97 -7.32 -13.90
N TRP A 107 11.90 -6.49 -13.41
CA TRP A 107 13.21 -6.31 -14.01
C TRP A 107 13.97 -7.65 -14.14
N HIS A 108 13.98 -8.44 -13.08
CA HIS A 108 14.64 -9.76 -13.08
C HIS A 108 14.00 -10.68 -14.14
N GLN A 109 12.68 -10.74 -14.24
CA GLN A 109 11.98 -11.53 -15.23
C GLN A 109 12.35 -11.15 -16.66
N LEU A 110 12.45 -9.85 -16.95
CA LEU A 110 12.84 -9.34 -18.26
C LEU A 110 14.31 -9.66 -18.60
N LYS A 111 15.19 -9.63 -17.59
CA LYS A 111 16.63 -9.87 -17.78
C LYS A 111 17.02 -11.34 -17.73
N SER A 112 16.28 -12.16 -17.02
CA SER A 112 16.60 -13.58 -16.80
C SER A 112 16.68 -14.39 -18.10
N ALA A 113 15.95 -13.98 -19.13
CA ALA A 113 16.02 -14.61 -20.48
C ALA A 113 17.45 -14.58 -21.09
N LYS A 114 18.31 -13.66 -20.65
CA LYS A 114 19.70 -13.49 -21.12
C LYS A 114 20.75 -14.11 -20.20
N TRP A 115 20.33 -14.74 -19.10
CA TRP A 115 21.22 -15.27 -18.08
C TRP A 115 21.11 -16.79 -17.97
N SER A 116 22.15 -17.43 -17.43
CA SER A 116 22.01 -18.82 -17.01
C SER A 116 21.04 -18.93 -15.83
N ALA A 117 20.37 -20.07 -15.73
CA ALA A 117 19.38 -20.31 -14.66
C ALA A 117 20.01 -20.17 -13.25
N GLY A 118 21.24 -20.66 -13.05
CA GLY A 118 21.96 -20.52 -11.80
C GLY A 118 22.23 -19.05 -11.45
N TYR A 119 22.74 -18.27 -12.42
CA TYR A 119 23.01 -16.86 -12.18
C TYR A 119 21.75 -16.03 -11.90
N ALA A 120 20.66 -16.30 -12.59
CA ALA A 120 19.37 -15.65 -12.33
C ALA A 120 18.88 -15.97 -10.91
N SER A 121 18.99 -17.24 -10.48
CA SER A 121 18.64 -17.66 -9.13
C SER A 121 19.47 -16.94 -8.06
N ASP A 122 20.79 -16.86 -8.25
CA ASP A 122 21.72 -16.22 -7.31
C ASP A 122 21.38 -14.74 -7.09
N ILE A 123 21.02 -14.00 -8.17
CA ILE A 123 20.62 -12.59 -8.08
C ILE A 123 19.33 -12.45 -7.27
N MET A 124 18.32 -13.27 -7.56
CA MET A 124 17.05 -13.19 -6.86
C MET A 124 17.19 -13.57 -5.39
N GLU A 125 18.01 -14.57 -5.08
CA GLU A 125 18.33 -14.96 -3.71
C GLU A 125 19.04 -13.84 -2.95
N ALA A 126 19.98 -13.17 -3.59
CA ALA A 126 20.67 -12.01 -3.02
C ALA A 126 19.68 -10.87 -2.71
N PHE A 127 18.74 -10.60 -3.61
CA PHE A 127 17.71 -9.60 -3.35
C PHE A 127 16.78 -10.00 -2.20
N LYS A 128 16.31 -11.25 -2.16
CA LYS A 128 15.44 -11.75 -1.09
C LYS A 128 16.09 -11.68 0.29
N ASN A 129 17.36 -12.05 0.37
CA ASN A 129 18.05 -12.16 1.65
C ASN A 129 18.65 -10.84 2.13
N ASP A 130 19.08 -9.98 1.22
CA ASP A 130 19.91 -8.84 1.57
C ASP A 130 19.26 -7.47 1.31
N ILE A 131 18.27 -7.37 0.43
CA ILE A 131 17.66 -6.08 0.03
C ILE A 131 16.19 -5.98 0.42
N PHE A 132 15.36 -6.95 0.02
CA PHE A 132 13.91 -6.90 0.24
C PHE A 132 13.49 -6.74 1.70
N PRO A 133 14.17 -7.34 2.70
CA PRO A 133 13.82 -7.15 4.10
C PRO A 133 13.93 -5.71 4.59
N TYR A 134 14.69 -4.86 3.89
CA TYR A 134 14.94 -3.47 4.30
C TYR A 134 14.20 -2.43 3.47
N VAL A 135 14.12 -2.65 2.16
CA VAL A 135 13.55 -1.66 1.22
C VAL A 135 12.53 -2.24 0.25
N GLY A 136 12.22 -3.53 0.32
CA GLY A 136 11.37 -4.22 -0.65
C GLY A 136 9.96 -3.67 -0.75
N THR A 137 9.34 -3.33 0.36
CA THR A 137 7.95 -2.82 0.43
C THR A 137 7.83 -1.33 0.15
N ARG A 138 8.96 -0.61 0.06
CA ARG A 138 8.97 0.84 -0.12
C ARG A 138 8.91 1.22 -1.60
N PRO A 139 8.19 2.31 -1.94
CA PRO A 139 8.23 2.87 -3.28
C PRO A 139 9.67 3.23 -3.69
N VAL A 140 10.05 2.87 -4.92
CA VAL A 140 11.43 3.09 -5.41
C VAL A 140 11.85 4.56 -5.32
N GLY A 141 10.93 5.50 -5.63
CA GLY A 141 11.22 6.94 -5.57
C GLY A 141 11.47 7.50 -4.15
N GLU A 142 11.09 6.76 -3.10
CA GLU A 142 11.29 7.18 -1.71
C GLU A 142 12.55 6.60 -1.05
N ILE A 143 13.22 5.66 -1.73
CA ILE A 143 14.43 5.02 -1.19
C ILE A 143 15.59 5.98 -1.34
N LYS A 144 16.08 6.52 -0.21
CA LYS A 144 17.23 7.42 -0.21
C LYS A 144 18.53 6.66 -0.45
N PRO A 145 19.52 7.25 -1.17
CA PRO A 145 20.82 6.64 -1.42
C PRO A 145 21.53 6.16 -0.15
N LEU A 146 21.44 6.93 0.93
CA LEU A 146 22.06 6.60 2.22
C LEU A 146 21.47 5.34 2.85
N GLU A 147 20.18 5.10 2.67
CA GLU A 147 19.51 3.90 3.19
C GLU A 147 20.00 2.65 2.48
N LEU A 148 20.09 2.69 1.16
CA LEU A 148 20.64 1.59 0.38
C LEU A 148 22.12 1.37 0.70
N LEU A 149 22.90 2.43 0.88
CA LEU A 149 24.30 2.33 1.32
C LEU A 149 24.42 1.61 2.67
N ASN A 150 23.53 1.90 3.62
CA ASN A 150 23.53 1.23 4.92
C ASN A 150 23.21 -0.27 4.79
N VAL A 151 22.33 -0.65 3.85
CA VAL A 151 22.07 -2.07 3.55
C VAL A 151 23.28 -2.74 2.93
N LEU A 152 23.93 -2.10 1.96
CA LEU A 152 25.16 -2.60 1.33
C LEU A 152 26.30 -2.78 2.33
N ARG A 153 26.48 -1.85 3.27
CA ARG A 153 27.47 -1.97 4.38
C ARG A 153 27.21 -3.18 5.28
N LYS A 154 25.97 -3.63 5.43
CA LYS A 154 25.69 -4.86 6.18
C LYS A 154 26.20 -6.10 5.44
N ILE A 155 26.12 -6.11 4.11
CA ILE A 155 26.68 -7.19 3.28
C ILE A 155 28.22 -7.17 3.37
N GLU A 156 28.82 -5.98 3.29
CA GLU A 156 30.26 -5.78 3.41
C GLU A 156 30.80 -6.30 4.75
N LYS A 157 30.15 -5.95 5.88
CA LYS A 157 30.53 -6.40 7.23
C LYS A 157 30.54 -7.92 7.40
N ARG A 158 29.79 -8.65 6.57
CA ARG A 158 29.83 -10.12 6.52
C ARG A 158 30.99 -10.68 5.68
N GLY A 159 31.87 -9.82 5.15
CA GLY A 159 32.99 -10.22 4.30
C GLY A 159 32.62 -10.56 2.86
N ALA A 160 31.36 -10.32 2.44
CA ALA A 160 30.86 -10.70 1.12
C ALA A 160 30.98 -9.55 0.10
N LEU A 161 32.21 -9.03 -0.11
CA LEU A 161 32.48 -7.87 -0.97
C LEU A 161 32.02 -8.05 -2.42
N GLU A 162 32.29 -9.21 -3.02
CA GLU A 162 31.86 -9.52 -4.39
C GLU A 162 30.33 -9.55 -4.53
N LYS A 163 29.66 -10.11 -3.54
CA LYS A 163 28.20 -10.12 -3.49
C LYS A 163 27.67 -8.69 -3.38
N MET A 164 28.25 -7.87 -2.51
CA MET A 164 27.88 -6.47 -2.32
C MET A 164 28.04 -5.67 -3.63
N ARG A 165 29.15 -5.83 -4.37
CA ARG A 165 29.36 -5.17 -5.66
C ARG A 165 28.30 -5.55 -6.69
N LYS A 166 28.01 -6.85 -6.84
CA LYS A 166 26.97 -7.36 -7.73
C LYS A 166 25.59 -6.81 -7.35
N VAL A 167 25.22 -6.86 -6.09
CA VAL A 167 23.94 -6.35 -5.59
C VAL A 167 23.81 -4.85 -5.86
N ARG A 168 24.85 -4.05 -5.57
CA ARG A 168 24.86 -2.61 -5.87
C ARG A 168 24.61 -2.34 -7.36
N GLN A 169 25.34 -3.03 -8.24
CA GLN A 169 25.17 -2.89 -9.68
C GLN A 169 23.72 -3.23 -10.11
N ARG A 170 23.14 -4.31 -9.58
CA ARG A 170 21.78 -4.72 -9.93
C ARG A 170 20.73 -3.76 -9.39
N CYS A 171 20.90 -3.23 -8.18
CA CYS A 171 20.01 -2.19 -7.66
C CYS A 171 20.02 -0.93 -8.55
N SER A 172 21.19 -0.54 -9.10
CA SER A 172 21.28 0.60 -10.01
C SER A 172 20.62 0.32 -11.37
N GLU A 173 20.59 -0.93 -11.82
CA GLU A 173 19.91 -1.31 -13.07
C GLU A 173 18.38 -1.35 -12.92
N VAL A 174 17.88 -1.75 -11.77
CA VAL A 174 16.44 -1.72 -11.44
C VAL A 174 15.91 -0.29 -11.47
N ASN A 175 16.76 0.69 -11.14
CA ASN A 175 16.37 2.10 -10.99
C ASN A 175 16.75 2.99 -12.20
N ARG A 176 16.95 2.43 -13.41
CA ARG A 176 17.27 3.21 -14.62
C ARG A 176 16.05 3.81 -15.31
N PRO A 177 16.21 4.94 -16.08
CA PRO A 177 15.13 5.52 -16.90
C PRO A 177 14.55 4.50 -17.88
N GLY A 178 13.22 4.35 -17.85
CA GLY A 178 12.49 3.31 -18.58
C GLY A 178 11.74 2.36 -17.65
N PHE A 179 12.14 2.31 -16.37
CA PHE A 179 11.30 1.89 -15.26
C PHE A 179 10.90 3.15 -14.48
N PRO A 180 9.67 3.26 -13.97
CA PRO A 180 9.20 4.46 -13.28
C PRO A 180 10.03 4.72 -12.01
N GLY A 181 10.93 5.68 -12.08
CA GLY A 181 11.77 6.13 -10.96
C GLY A 181 13.04 6.82 -11.45
N GLU A 182 13.30 8.03 -11.00
CA GLU A 182 14.58 8.72 -11.25
C GLU A 182 15.73 7.96 -10.58
N CYS A 183 16.87 7.81 -11.28
CA CYS A 183 18.01 7.02 -10.84
C CYS A 183 18.79 7.69 -9.71
N PHE A 184 18.28 7.68 -8.48
CA PHE A 184 18.99 8.18 -7.29
C PHE A 184 20.23 7.35 -6.91
N ILE A 185 20.36 6.11 -7.43
CA ILE A 185 21.49 5.22 -7.10
C ILE A 185 22.72 5.53 -7.98
N CYS A 186 22.53 6.20 -9.12
CA CYS A 186 23.66 6.62 -9.97
C CYS A 186 24.54 7.69 -9.30
N GLU A 187 23.99 8.44 -8.33
CA GLU A 187 24.72 9.43 -7.53
C GLU A 187 25.53 8.84 -6.36
N LEU A 188 25.40 7.56 -6.07
CA LEU A 188 26.31 6.86 -5.15
C LEU A 188 27.70 6.66 -5.79
N ARG A 189 28.34 7.78 -6.17
CA ARG A 189 29.78 7.84 -6.25
C ARG A 189 30.32 7.72 -4.82
N LEU A 190 30.57 6.50 -4.38
CA LEU A 190 31.50 6.31 -3.28
C LEU A 190 32.81 7.04 -3.69
N PRO A 191 33.36 7.89 -2.82
CA PRO A 191 34.64 8.51 -3.13
C PRO A 191 35.64 7.40 -3.48
N ASP A 192 36.26 7.51 -4.64
CA ASP A 192 37.10 6.52 -5.36
C ASP A 192 38.38 6.12 -4.61
N HIS A 193 38.57 6.53 -3.36
CA HIS A 193 39.85 6.43 -2.67
C HIS A 193 40.06 5.14 -1.87
N ARG A 194 39.14 4.19 -1.83
CA ARG A 194 39.37 2.90 -1.14
C ARG A 194 39.22 1.64 -2.02
N PHE A 195 38.94 1.79 -3.30
CA PHE A 195 38.75 0.67 -4.23
C PHE A 195 39.60 0.85 -5.49
N ARG A 196 40.88 1.25 -5.30
CA ARG A 196 41.89 1.13 -6.35
C ARG A 196 42.45 -0.28 -6.29
N TRP A 197 42.45 -0.97 -7.41
CA TRP A 197 43.31 -2.08 -7.75
C TRP A 197 44.67 -1.58 -8.12
#